data_78c9e99c0e7ca5900cce43d76f345e44
#
_entry.id   78c9e99c0e7ca5900cce43d76f345e44
#
_cell.length_a   1.000
_cell.length_b   1.000
_cell.length_c   1.000
_cell.angle_alpha   90.00
_cell.angle_beta   90.00
_cell.angle_gamma   90.00
#
_symmetry.space_group_name_H-M   'P 1'
#
loop_
_entity.id
_entity.type
_entity.pdbx_description
1 polymer ?
#
loop_
_entity_poly.entity_id
_entity_poly.type
_entity_poly.pdbx_seq_one_letter_code
_entity_poly.pdbx_strand_id
1 'polypeptide(L)'
;MEDIHNKSDCYVSFSSSEGVGMGAVEAAIRNKPVIITEYGGATEYIETPYVIKCGIQKLPRDDFLYKAGMEWGKPDVNQLMKFMEDAYNKKLRYMDHPKTRALTCKENVLQEFVVNVIGNKNNDTSQNSSGSE
;
A
#
# COMPACT_ATOMS: atom_id res chain seq x y z
N MET A 1 -11.84 14.37 -2.73
CA MET A 1 -11.43 13.17 -1.97
C MET A 1 -11.62 13.35 -0.46
N GLU A 2 -11.25 14.48 0.13
CA GLU A 2 -11.36 14.70 1.58
C GLU A 2 -12.78 14.49 2.14
N ASP A 3 -13.81 14.99 1.45
CA ASP A 3 -15.22 14.83 1.87
C ASP A 3 -15.69 13.36 1.89
N ILE A 4 -15.17 12.53 0.98
CA ILE A 4 -15.55 11.11 0.90
C ILE A 4 -15.02 10.38 2.14
N HIS A 5 -13.73 10.56 2.46
CA HIS A 5 -13.13 9.92 3.63
C HIS A 5 -13.75 10.41 4.93
N ASN A 6 -14.11 11.71 5.04
CA ASN A 6 -14.74 12.24 6.25
C ASN A 6 -16.12 11.66 6.52
N LYS A 7 -16.87 11.36 5.45
CA LYS A 7 -18.24 10.81 5.53
C LYS A 7 -18.27 9.28 5.60
N SER A 8 -17.17 8.59 5.28
CA SER A 8 -17.10 7.12 5.31
C SER A 8 -16.74 6.59 6.68
N ASP A 9 -17.26 5.42 7.03
CA ASP A 9 -16.95 4.72 8.29
C ASP A 9 -15.75 3.79 8.17
N CYS A 10 -15.46 3.27 6.97
CA CYS A 10 -14.28 2.48 6.68
C CYS A 10 -13.89 2.61 5.19
N TYR A 11 -12.68 2.17 4.87
CA TYR A 11 -12.18 2.04 3.50
C TYR A 11 -12.00 0.57 3.15
N VAL A 12 -12.38 0.19 1.94
CA VAL A 12 -12.23 -1.19 1.44
C VAL A 12 -11.46 -1.18 0.13
N SER A 13 -10.38 -1.94 0.08
CA SER A 13 -9.65 -2.28 -1.15
C SER A 13 -9.65 -3.78 -1.35
N PHE A 14 -10.33 -4.25 -2.40
CA PHE A 14 -10.42 -5.66 -2.81
C PHE A 14 -9.69 -5.86 -4.14
N SER A 15 -8.43 -5.42 -4.19
CA SER A 15 -7.63 -5.48 -5.40
C SER A 15 -6.84 -6.78 -5.51
N SER A 16 -6.73 -7.29 -6.73
CA SER A 16 -5.88 -8.44 -7.07
C SER A 16 -4.43 -8.04 -7.33
N SER A 17 -4.17 -6.77 -7.54
CA SER A 17 -2.83 -6.17 -7.68
C SER A 17 -2.96 -4.69 -7.37
N GLU A 18 -2.10 -4.19 -6.50
CA GLU A 18 -2.09 -2.80 -6.06
C GLU A 18 -0.64 -2.36 -5.86
N GLY A 19 -0.31 -1.16 -6.29
CA GLY A 19 0.95 -0.52 -5.98
C GLY A 19 0.99 -0.02 -4.54
N VAL A 20 0.82 1.27 -4.35
CA VAL A 20 0.82 1.89 -3.00
C VAL A 20 -0.54 1.81 -2.31
N GLY A 21 -1.64 1.86 -3.09
CA GLY A 21 -2.98 1.93 -2.51
C GLY A 21 -3.28 3.30 -1.89
N MET A 22 -3.12 4.37 -2.64
CA MET A 22 -3.25 5.75 -2.14
C MET A 22 -4.55 6.02 -1.38
N GLY A 23 -5.69 5.49 -1.87
CA GLY A 23 -6.97 5.64 -1.15
C GLY A 23 -6.97 4.99 0.23
N ALA A 24 -6.30 3.85 0.37
CA ALA A 24 -6.13 3.18 1.66
C ALA A 24 -5.21 3.99 2.59
N VAL A 25 -4.12 4.56 2.06
CA VAL A 25 -3.21 5.45 2.80
C VAL A 25 -3.97 6.69 3.29
N GLU A 26 -4.74 7.34 2.42
CA GLU A 26 -5.54 8.52 2.78
C GLU A 26 -6.58 8.23 3.88
N ALA A 27 -7.19 7.05 3.86
CA ALA A 27 -8.10 6.62 4.92
C ALA A 27 -7.36 6.34 6.24
N ALA A 28 -6.20 5.66 6.16
CA ALA A 28 -5.38 5.31 7.31
C ALA A 28 -4.86 6.55 8.07
N ILE A 29 -4.35 7.57 7.37
CA ILE A 29 -3.90 8.82 8.02
C ILE A 29 -5.04 9.59 8.71
N ARG A 30 -6.31 9.27 8.38
CA ARG A 30 -7.52 9.79 9.04
C ARG A 30 -8.05 8.84 10.11
N ASN A 31 -7.27 7.85 10.53
CA ASN A 31 -7.63 6.85 11.54
C ASN A 31 -8.85 5.98 11.20
N LYS A 32 -9.23 5.93 9.93
CA LYS A 32 -10.35 5.08 9.52
C LYS A 32 -9.95 3.62 9.56
N PRO A 33 -10.86 2.69 9.87
CA PRO A 33 -10.65 1.28 9.60
C PRO A 33 -10.37 1.05 8.12
N VAL A 34 -9.33 0.27 7.81
CA VAL A 34 -8.94 -0.02 6.44
C VAL A 34 -8.93 -1.54 6.23
N ILE A 35 -9.73 -2.00 5.29
CA ILE A 35 -9.78 -3.39 4.85
C ILE A 35 -8.99 -3.48 3.54
N ILE A 36 -7.92 -4.28 3.50
CA ILE A 36 -7.06 -4.45 2.33
C ILE A 36 -6.82 -5.93 2.04
N THR A 37 -6.44 -6.25 0.80
CA THR A 37 -5.94 -7.59 0.48
C THR A 37 -4.49 -7.77 0.93
N GLU A 38 -4.13 -9.01 1.28
CA GLU A 38 -2.76 -9.40 1.67
C GLU A 38 -1.75 -9.31 0.50
N TYR A 39 -2.19 -8.95 -0.70
CA TYR A 39 -1.40 -8.96 -1.91
C TYR A 39 -1.20 -7.56 -2.46
N GLY A 40 0.07 -7.18 -2.69
CA GLY A 40 0.45 -5.88 -3.25
C GLY A 40 1.08 -4.93 -2.24
N GLY A 41 1.53 -3.78 -2.72
CA GLY A 41 2.32 -2.81 -1.95
C GLY A 41 1.57 -2.11 -0.81
N ALA A 42 0.23 -2.14 -0.81
CA ALA A 42 -0.54 -1.52 0.28
C ALA A 42 -0.18 -2.08 1.68
N THR A 43 0.21 -3.36 1.77
CA THR A 43 0.64 -4.00 3.01
C THR A 43 1.97 -3.48 3.58
N GLU A 44 2.77 -2.81 2.75
CA GLU A 44 4.00 -2.16 3.19
C GLU A 44 3.74 -0.87 3.95
N TYR A 45 2.64 -0.18 3.63
CA TYR A 45 2.29 1.12 4.19
C TYR A 45 1.26 1.05 5.32
N ILE A 46 0.41 0.01 5.32
CA ILE A 46 -0.76 -0.05 6.18
C ILE A 46 -0.68 -1.26 7.09
N GLU A 47 -0.74 -1.00 8.39
CA GLU A 47 -0.92 -2.02 9.41
C GLU A 47 -2.39 -2.03 9.85
N THR A 48 -3.10 -3.11 9.55
CA THR A 48 -4.51 -3.27 9.92
C THR A 48 -4.79 -4.73 10.27
N PRO A 49 -5.68 -5.01 11.22
CA PRO A 49 -6.13 -6.37 11.49
C PRO A 49 -7.14 -6.87 10.45
N TYR A 50 -7.60 -5.99 9.55
CA TYR A 50 -8.62 -6.32 8.56
C TYR A 50 -8.00 -6.65 7.21
N VAL A 51 -7.10 -7.61 7.20
CA VAL A 51 -6.39 -8.09 6.01
C VAL A 51 -7.12 -9.28 5.42
N ILE A 52 -7.53 -9.18 4.16
CA ILE A 52 -8.18 -10.24 3.39
C ILE A 52 -7.09 -11.16 2.84
N LYS A 53 -7.14 -12.43 3.20
CA LYS A 53 -6.22 -13.45 2.69
C LYS A 53 -6.31 -13.57 1.18
N CYS A 54 -5.17 -13.79 0.56
CA CYS A 54 -5.05 -13.77 -0.89
C CYS A 54 -4.26 -14.98 -1.38
N GLY A 55 -4.91 -15.85 -2.15
CA GLY A 55 -4.24 -16.86 -2.94
C GLY A 55 -3.64 -16.26 -4.21
N ILE A 56 -3.01 -17.10 -5.03
CA ILE A 56 -2.47 -16.69 -6.34
C ILE A 56 -3.31 -17.34 -7.44
N GLN A 57 -3.57 -16.59 -8.50
CA GLN A 57 -4.20 -17.09 -9.73
C GLN A 57 -3.42 -16.57 -10.95
N LYS A 58 -3.49 -17.33 -12.06
CA LYS A 58 -2.94 -16.88 -13.34
C LYS A 58 -4.04 -16.22 -14.17
N LEU A 59 -3.68 -15.15 -14.87
CA LEU A 59 -4.59 -14.52 -15.82
C LEU A 59 -4.91 -15.51 -16.95
N PRO A 60 -6.21 -15.73 -17.26
CA PRO A 60 -6.62 -16.67 -18.27
C PRO A 60 -6.42 -16.16 -19.72
N ARG A 61 -6.29 -14.87 -19.90
CA ARG A 61 -6.14 -14.18 -21.20
C ARG A 61 -5.40 -12.87 -21.06
N ASP A 62 -4.91 -12.35 -22.18
CA ASP A 62 -4.34 -11.01 -22.24
C ASP A 62 -5.41 -9.96 -21.93
N ASP A 63 -5.02 -8.95 -21.15
CA ASP A 63 -5.84 -7.79 -20.84
C ASP A 63 -4.96 -6.54 -20.87
N PHE A 64 -5.24 -5.61 -21.76
CA PHE A 64 -4.57 -4.33 -21.98
C PHE A 64 -3.05 -4.34 -21.72
N LEU A 65 -2.62 -4.16 -20.47
CA LEU A 65 -1.21 -4.14 -20.06
C LEU A 65 -0.70 -5.48 -19.52
N TYR A 66 -1.58 -6.45 -19.28
CA TYR A 66 -1.26 -7.69 -18.59
C TYR A 66 -1.38 -8.87 -19.54
N LYS A 67 -0.41 -9.78 -19.49
CA LYS A 67 -0.35 -10.96 -20.35
C LYS A 67 -0.93 -12.18 -19.66
N ALA A 68 -1.55 -13.05 -20.45
CA ALA A 68 -2.00 -14.37 -19.99
C ALA A 68 -0.84 -15.09 -19.29
N GLY A 69 -1.16 -15.79 -18.21
CA GLY A 69 -0.19 -16.50 -17.38
C GLY A 69 0.53 -15.66 -16.30
N MET A 70 0.39 -14.33 -16.32
CA MET A 70 0.87 -13.50 -15.20
C MET A 70 0.13 -13.84 -13.91
N GLU A 71 0.85 -13.80 -12.79
CA GLU A 71 0.29 -14.11 -11.48
C GLU A 71 -0.40 -12.89 -10.88
N TRP A 72 -1.60 -13.13 -10.35
CA TRP A 72 -2.43 -12.13 -9.66
C TRP A 72 -2.93 -12.67 -8.35
N GLY A 73 -3.20 -11.76 -7.43
CA GLY A 73 -3.88 -12.10 -6.20
C GLY A 73 -5.31 -12.60 -6.46
N LYS A 74 -5.71 -13.60 -5.71
CA LYS A 74 -7.08 -14.11 -5.62
C LYS A 74 -7.59 -13.92 -4.20
N PRO A 75 -8.16 -12.73 -3.89
CA PRO A 75 -8.62 -12.44 -2.53
C PRO A 75 -9.82 -13.30 -2.14
N ASP A 76 -9.94 -13.59 -0.83
CA ASP A 76 -11.05 -14.37 -0.28
C ASP A 76 -12.31 -13.50 -0.13
N VAL A 77 -13.31 -13.79 -0.99
CA VAL A 77 -14.60 -13.08 -0.99
C VAL A 77 -15.38 -13.29 0.31
N ASN A 78 -15.31 -14.48 0.91
CA ASN A 78 -16.04 -14.75 2.15
C ASN A 78 -15.50 -13.92 3.31
N GLN A 79 -14.17 -13.77 3.36
CA GLN A 79 -13.54 -12.93 4.36
C GLN A 79 -13.85 -11.44 4.15
N LEU A 80 -13.89 -10.99 2.88
CA LEU A 80 -14.36 -9.63 2.56
C LEU A 80 -15.79 -9.41 3.07
N MET A 81 -16.72 -10.32 2.75
CA MET A 81 -18.12 -10.21 3.14
C MET A 81 -18.25 -10.09 4.68
N LYS A 82 -17.49 -10.90 5.41
CA LYS A 82 -17.47 -10.84 6.88
C LYS A 82 -16.97 -9.48 7.38
N PHE A 83 -15.88 -8.96 6.85
CA PHE A 83 -15.37 -7.66 7.26
C PHE A 83 -16.33 -6.51 6.90
N MET A 84 -17.00 -6.59 5.75
CA MET A 84 -18.02 -5.59 5.38
C MET A 84 -19.24 -5.65 6.31
N GLU A 85 -19.68 -6.85 6.70
CA GLU A 85 -20.75 -7.02 7.69
C GLU A 85 -20.33 -6.46 9.05
N ASP A 86 -19.11 -6.71 9.49
CA ASP A 86 -18.57 -6.17 10.73
C ASP A 86 -18.44 -4.62 10.66
N ALA A 87 -18.08 -4.07 9.51
CA ALA A 87 -18.08 -2.62 9.29
C ALA A 87 -19.49 -2.04 9.40
N TYR A 88 -20.48 -2.64 8.72
CA TYR A 88 -21.87 -2.23 8.76
C TYR A 88 -22.44 -2.25 10.21
N ASN A 89 -22.10 -3.28 10.96
CA ASN A 89 -22.52 -3.42 12.36
C ASN A 89 -21.65 -2.59 13.33
N LYS A 90 -20.81 -1.68 12.83
CA LYS A 90 -19.91 -0.80 13.62
C LYS A 90 -18.99 -1.55 14.58
N LYS A 91 -18.60 -2.78 14.23
CA LYS A 91 -17.65 -3.59 15.01
C LYS A 91 -16.20 -3.27 14.71
N LEU A 92 -15.91 -2.63 13.56
CA LEU A 92 -14.57 -2.19 13.22
C LEU A 92 -14.19 -0.96 14.05
N ARG A 93 -12.94 -0.96 14.51
CA ARG A 93 -12.45 0.14 15.36
C ARG A 93 -11.67 1.15 14.53
N TYR A 94 -11.84 2.42 14.84
CA TYR A 94 -10.91 3.45 14.43
C TYR A 94 -9.54 3.13 15.02
N MET A 95 -8.49 3.25 14.21
CA MET A 95 -7.15 2.85 14.57
C MET A 95 -6.17 3.97 14.32
N ASP A 96 -5.17 4.09 15.18
CA ASP A 96 -3.99 4.86 14.84
C ASP A 96 -3.10 4.06 13.87
N HIS A 97 -2.54 4.74 12.87
CA HIS A 97 -1.66 4.16 11.86
C HIS A 97 -0.29 4.87 11.87
N PRO A 98 0.53 4.68 12.92
CA PRO A 98 1.79 5.41 13.07
C PRO A 98 2.77 5.10 11.96
N LYS A 99 2.84 3.86 11.50
CA LYS A 99 3.68 3.45 10.37
C LYS A 99 3.29 4.18 9.09
N THR A 100 2.00 4.21 8.76
CA THR A 100 1.50 4.91 7.57
C THR A 100 1.87 6.38 7.63
N ARG A 101 1.67 7.05 8.78
CA ARG A 101 2.04 8.45 8.94
C ARG A 101 3.53 8.67 8.77
N ALA A 102 4.36 7.82 9.38
CA ALA A 102 5.81 7.93 9.29
C ALA A 102 6.30 7.78 7.84
N LEU A 103 5.79 6.79 7.10
CA LEU A 103 6.18 6.53 5.72
C LEU A 103 5.66 7.59 4.72
N THR A 104 4.59 8.31 5.06
CA THR A 104 3.98 9.32 4.19
C THR A 104 4.22 10.76 4.64
N CYS A 105 4.93 10.96 5.75
CA CYS A 105 5.33 12.28 6.23
C CYS A 105 6.31 12.91 5.25
N LYS A 106 6.03 14.15 4.84
CA LYS A 106 6.84 14.89 3.87
C LYS A 106 8.31 14.99 4.27
N GLU A 107 8.57 15.22 5.54
CA GLU A 107 9.90 15.37 6.10
C GLU A 107 10.71 14.08 5.96
N ASN A 108 10.11 12.93 6.29
CA ASN A 108 10.74 11.61 6.18
C ASN A 108 11.01 11.24 4.71
N VAL A 109 10.03 11.46 3.83
CA VAL A 109 10.19 11.21 2.39
C VAL A 109 11.30 12.07 1.79
N LEU A 110 11.38 13.34 2.16
CA LEU A 110 12.46 14.23 1.70
C LEU A 110 13.82 13.79 2.26
N GLN A 111 13.88 13.39 3.52
CA GLN A 111 15.13 12.92 4.12
C GLN A 111 15.64 11.66 3.43
N GLU A 112 14.78 10.67 3.19
CA GLU A 112 15.14 9.45 2.46
C GLU A 112 15.57 9.76 1.02
N PHE A 113 14.91 10.67 0.35
CA PHE A 113 15.30 11.10 -0.99
C PHE A 113 16.71 11.73 -1.00
N VAL A 114 16.98 12.63 -0.06
CA VAL A 114 18.30 13.27 0.05
C VAL A 114 19.39 12.24 0.34
N VAL A 115 19.17 11.33 1.28
CA VAL A 115 20.14 10.29 1.65
C VAL A 115 20.39 9.32 0.51
N ASN A 116 19.34 8.81 -0.11
CA ASN A 116 19.47 7.71 -1.09
C ASN A 116 19.78 8.20 -2.50
N VAL A 117 19.34 9.40 -2.87
CA VAL A 117 19.53 9.92 -4.25
C VAL A 117 20.69 10.92 -4.33
N ILE A 118 20.80 11.83 -3.38
CA ILE A 118 21.83 12.87 -3.39
C ILE A 118 23.12 12.39 -2.71
N GLY A 119 23.00 11.68 -1.58
CA GLY A 119 24.16 11.17 -0.83
C GLY A 119 25.00 10.16 -1.63
N ASN A 120 24.38 9.31 -2.44
CA ASN A 120 25.10 8.34 -3.28
C ASN A 120 25.89 8.97 -4.44
N LYS A 121 25.53 10.16 -4.90
CA LYS A 121 26.29 10.87 -5.96
C LYS A 121 27.69 11.31 -5.54
N ASN A 122 27.93 11.47 -4.24
CA ASN A 122 29.23 11.89 -3.73
C ASN A 122 30.24 10.75 -3.61
N ASN A 123 29.78 9.48 -3.66
CA ASN A 123 30.68 8.33 -3.60
C ASN A 123 31.20 7.88 -4.98
N ASP A 124 30.50 8.19 -6.07
CA ASP A 124 30.91 7.80 -7.43
C ASP A 124 31.99 8.72 -8.04
N THR A 125 32.14 9.95 -7.51
CA THR A 125 33.15 10.92 -8.00
C THR A 125 34.53 10.73 -7.39
N SER A 126 34.69 9.92 -6.35
CA SER A 126 35.99 9.70 -5.69
C SER A 126 36.77 8.48 -6.20
N GLN A 127 36.23 7.68 -7.10
CA GLN A 127 36.94 6.50 -7.64
C GLN A 127 37.60 6.71 -9.03
N ASN A 128 37.42 7.86 -9.67
CA ASN A 128 37.96 8.12 -11.02
C ASN A 128 39.22 9.00 -11.06
N SER A 129 39.92 9.21 -9.94
CA SER A 129 41.13 10.06 -9.92
C SER A 129 42.40 9.35 -9.47
N SER A 130 42.51 8.03 -9.66
CA SER A 130 43.78 7.30 -9.44
C SER A 130 44.06 6.33 -10.56
N GLY A 131 44.57 6.88 -11.66
CA GLY A 131 44.96 6.04 -12.81
C GLY A 131 45.60 6.85 -13.95
N SER A 132 46.75 7.50 -13.66
CA SER A 132 47.74 7.85 -14.69
C SER A 132 49.01 8.35 -14.00
N GLU A 133 49.93 7.46 -13.79
CA GLU A 133 51.39 7.66 -13.88
C GLU A 133 52.03 6.32 -14.34
#